data_9b5939b51908f58204402956227f558b
#
_entry.id   9b5939b51908f58204402956227f558b
#
_cell.length_a   1.000
_cell.length_b   1.000
_cell.length_c   1.000
_cell.angle_alpha   90.00
_cell.angle_beta   90.00
_cell.angle_gamma   90.00
#
_symmetry.space_group_name_H-M   'P 1'
#
loop_
_entity.id
_entity.type
_entity.pdbx_description
1 polymer ?
#
loop_
_entity_poly.entity_id
_entity_poly.type
_entity_poly.pdbx_seq_one_letter_code
_entity_poly.pdbx_strand_id
1 'polypeptide(L)'
;MISRRNKLIITGVLIFLLIFIIVSVNISFKGTPWGKANFTKRTEKYLSLANYNLPDEYKLSTVHSFKTGEYKSIITLPNGVQFQVLEDYSDELFDNYYIAKVEHSVSNETSAVMRGIFGGKSRAMLHIEGGKDINEKLSESSSYAILSRDIKIDATLYVNLENDFMFMDEDAFIKECSKFLKWITTTDYDSNVFITFNDGYVINIRYDELRMLKDEDVLKRAMKIQNRE
;
A
#
# COMPACT_ATOMS: atom_id res chain seq x y z
N MET A 1 -31.93 26.79 -47.44
CA MET A 1 -31.05 27.78 -46.77
C MET A 1 -31.46 27.86 -45.29
N ILE A 2 -30.59 27.48 -44.32
CA ILE A 2 -30.93 27.54 -42.90
C ILE A 2 -30.93 28.99 -42.44
N SER A 3 -32.03 29.45 -41.85
CA SER A 3 -32.17 30.81 -41.30
C SER A 3 -31.07 31.14 -40.31
N ARG A 4 -30.57 32.39 -40.27
CA ARG A 4 -29.57 32.87 -39.33
C ARG A 4 -29.95 32.56 -37.87
N ARG A 5 -31.22 32.64 -37.51
CA ARG A 5 -31.79 32.29 -36.21
C ARG A 5 -31.63 30.80 -35.89
N ASN A 6 -31.86 29.91 -36.86
CA ASN A 6 -31.70 28.47 -36.67
C ASN A 6 -30.22 28.08 -36.49
N LYS A 7 -29.29 28.75 -37.17
CA LYS A 7 -27.84 28.54 -36.97
C LYS A 7 -27.43 28.88 -35.55
N LEU A 8 -27.90 30.01 -35.00
CA LEU A 8 -27.61 30.42 -33.62
C LEU A 8 -28.15 29.40 -32.60
N ILE A 9 -29.38 28.90 -32.80
CA ILE A 9 -29.97 27.89 -31.92
C ILE A 9 -29.16 26.60 -31.99
N ILE A 10 -28.80 26.12 -33.18
CA ILE A 10 -27.99 24.89 -33.33
C ILE A 10 -26.62 25.05 -32.65
N THR A 11 -25.96 26.20 -32.87
CA THR A 11 -24.67 26.48 -32.22
C THR A 11 -24.80 26.47 -30.69
N GLY A 12 -25.85 27.09 -30.15
CA GLY A 12 -26.13 27.10 -28.71
C GLY A 12 -26.33 25.68 -28.12
N VAL A 13 -27.12 24.86 -28.84
CA VAL A 13 -27.34 23.45 -28.45
C VAL A 13 -26.02 22.65 -28.47
N LEU A 14 -25.19 22.83 -29.48
CA LEU A 14 -23.90 22.13 -29.58
C LEU A 14 -22.95 22.54 -28.45
N ILE A 15 -22.88 23.83 -28.12
CA ILE A 15 -22.07 24.32 -27.00
C ILE A 15 -22.59 23.75 -25.68
N PHE A 16 -23.90 23.74 -25.47
CA PHE A 16 -24.51 23.14 -24.27
C PHE A 16 -24.18 21.65 -24.14
N LEU A 17 -24.31 20.88 -25.23
CA LEU A 17 -23.96 19.46 -25.25
C LEU A 17 -22.46 19.23 -24.94
N LEU A 18 -21.59 20.06 -25.49
CA LEU A 18 -20.16 19.99 -25.23
C LEU A 18 -19.83 20.24 -23.73
N ILE A 19 -20.42 21.28 -23.16
CA ILE A 19 -20.27 21.60 -21.72
C ILE A 19 -20.81 20.44 -20.87
N PHE A 20 -22.00 19.92 -21.24
CA PHE A 20 -22.58 18.78 -20.52
C PHE A 20 -21.68 17.54 -20.53
N ILE A 21 -21.09 17.22 -21.68
CA ILE A 21 -20.12 16.10 -21.79
C ILE A 21 -18.90 16.35 -20.90
N ILE A 22 -18.30 17.54 -20.96
CA ILE A 22 -17.14 17.89 -20.16
C ILE A 22 -17.44 17.78 -18.67
N VAL A 23 -18.57 18.30 -18.23
CA VAL A 23 -19.00 18.23 -16.83
C VAL A 23 -19.27 16.78 -16.40
N SER A 24 -19.96 15.99 -17.23
CA SER A 24 -20.26 14.59 -16.95
C SER A 24 -18.99 13.75 -16.83
N VAL A 25 -18.04 13.94 -17.74
CA VAL A 25 -16.72 13.28 -17.69
C VAL A 25 -15.97 13.67 -16.42
N ASN A 26 -15.95 14.97 -16.08
CA ASN A 26 -15.27 15.44 -14.88
C ASN A 26 -15.87 14.83 -13.60
N ILE A 27 -17.21 14.78 -13.49
CA ILE A 27 -17.91 14.16 -12.37
C ILE A 27 -17.61 12.66 -12.30
N SER A 28 -17.59 11.97 -13.43
CA SER A 28 -17.26 10.53 -13.47
C SER A 28 -15.86 10.24 -12.92
N PHE A 29 -14.87 11.07 -13.25
CA PHE A 29 -13.50 10.86 -12.77
C PHE A 29 -13.25 11.35 -11.35
N LYS A 30 -13.79 12.51 -10.98
CA LYS A 30 -13.48 13.18 -9.70
C LYS A 30 -14.56 13.01 -8.63
N GLY A 31 -15.69 12.41 -8.99
CA GLY A 31 -16.89 12.41 -8.16
C GLY A 31 -17.57 13.78 -8.09
N THR A 32 -18.69 13.83 -7.40
CA THR A 32 -19.41 15.09 -7.17
C THR A 32 -18.80 15.86 -6.00
N PRO A 33 -18.72 17.20 -6.06
CA PRO A 33 -18.22 18.01 -4.94
C PRO A 33 -19.00 17.75 -3.64
N TRP A 34 -20.32 17.61 -3.72
CA TRP A 34 -21.17 17.32 -2.57
C TRP A 34 -20.99 15.91 -2.03
N GLY A 35 -20.77 14.89 -2.89
CA GLY A 35 -20.46 13.53 -2.47
C GLY A 35 -19.15 13.48 -1.69
N LYS A 36 -18.10 14.14 -2.22
CA LYS A 36 -16.83 14.29 -1.53
C LYS A 36 -16.96 14.96 -0.18
N ALA A 37 -17.69 16.10 -0.10
CA ALA A 37 -17.90 16.83 1.14
C ALA A 37 -18.69 16.01 2.17
N ASN A 38 -19.72 15.27 1.72
CA ASN A 38 -20.51 14.40 2.58
C ASN A 38 -19.64 13.26 3.14
N PHE A 39 -18.87 12.58 2.29
CA PHE A 39 -17.99 11.49 2.72
C PHE A 39 -16.91 11.99 3.71
N THR A 40 -16.33 13.19 3.47
CA THR A 40 -15.40 13.83 4.40
C THR A 40 -16.01 14.01 5.78
N LYS A 41 -17.23 14.58 5.89
CA LYS A 41 -17.93 14.76 7.15
C LYS A 41 -18.24 13.44 7.87
N ARG A 42 -18.65 12.42 7.11
CA ARG A 42 -18.90 11.08 7.67
C ARG A 42 -17.61 10.49 8.23
N THR A 43 -16.49 10.63 7.52
CA THR A 43 -15.16 10.20 7.97
C THR A 43 -14.74 10.92 9.24
N GLU A 44 -14.87 12.24 9.32
CA GLU A 44 -14.54 13.02 10.52
C GLU A 44 -15.35 12.55 11.75
N LYS A 45 -16.65 12.33 11.56
CA LYS A 45 -17.52 11.77 12.60
C LYS A 45 -17.09 10.37 13.00
N TYR A 46 -16.77 9.49 12.03
CA TYR A 46 -16.28 8.15 12.27
C TYR A 46 -15.00 8.17 13.12
N LEU A 47 -14.01 8.94 12.72
CA LEU A 47 -12.74 9.07 13.44
C LEU A 47 -12.90 9.60 14.85
N SER A 48 -13.86 10.52 15.08
CA SER A 48 -14.17 11.04 16.42
C SER A 48 -14.78 10.01 17.37
N LEU A 49 -15.40 8.95 16.83
CA LEU A 49 -16.02 7.86 17.57
C LEU A 49 -15.09 6.65 17.74
N ALA A 50 -14.11 6.50 16.89
CA ALA A 50 -13.26 5.31 16.78
C ALA A 50 -12.21 5.18 17.90
N ASN A 51 -12.21 6.01 18.93
CA ASN A 51 -11.32 5.95 20.11
C ASN A 51 -9.81 5.79 19.77
N TYR A 52 -9.41 6.18 18.56
CA TYR A 52 -7.99 6.26 18.22
C TYR A 52 -7.39 7.45 18.96
N ASN A 53 -6.28 7.24 19.68
CA ASN A 53 -5.46 8.35 20.17
C ASN A 53 -4.76 9.02 18.98
N LEU A 54 -5.55 9.55 18.02
CA LEU A 54 -5.00 10.29 16.91
C LEU A 54 -4.43 11.63 17.40
N PRO A 55 -3.29 12.08 16.87
CA PRO A 55 -2.80 13.43 17.15
C PRO A 55 -3.79 14.46 16.59
N ASP A 56 -3.88 15.61 17.23
CA ASP A 56 -4.81 16.70 16.83
C ASP A 56 -4.55 17.19 15.40
N GLU A 57 -3.31 17.04 14.91
CA GLU A 57 -2.91 17.43 13.58
C GLU A 57 -2.78 16.20 12.66
N TYR A 58 -3.79 15.90 11.88
CA TYR A 58 -3.71 14.96 10.76
C TYR A 58 -4.23 15.60 9.48
N LYS A 59 -3.76 15.10 8.34
CA LYS A 59 -4.27 15.51 7.02
C LYS A 59 -5.31 14.52 6.55
N LEU A 60 -6.50 15.02 6.18
CA LEU A 60 -7.57 14.22 5.59
C LEU A 60 -7.78 14.65 4.14
N SER A 61 -7.79 13.68 3.23
CA SER A 61 -8.06 13.87 1.81
C SER A 61 -9.05 12.84 1.31
N THR A 62 -10.21 13.27 0.83
CA THR A 62 -11.21 12.39 0.25
C THR A 62 -11.02 12.32 -1.27
N VAL A 63 -10.96 11.12 -1.81
CA VAL A 63 -10.83 10.84 -3.25
C VAL A 63 -11.99 9.97 -3.73
N HIS A 64 -12.29 10.05 -5.02
CA HIS A 64 -13.29 9.25 -5.70
C HIS A 64 -12.59 8.23 -6.62
N SER A 65 -13.02 6.99 -6.58
CA SER A 65 -12.55 5.96 -7.48
C SER A 65 -13.44 5.92 -8.73
N PHE A 66 -12.90 6.27 -9.87
CA PHE A 66 -13.60 6.15 -11.15
C PHE A 66 -14.04 4.71 -11.47
N LYS A 67 -13.23 3.72 -11.04
CA LYS A 67 -13.49 2.30 -11.35
C LYS A 67 -14.66 1.73 -10.55
N THR A 68 -14.77 2.09 -9.27
CA THR A 68 -15.79 1.56 -8.36
C THR A 68 -16.94 2.53 -8.13
N GLY A 69 -16.77 3.81 -8.46
CA GLY A 69 -17.74 4.86 -8.15
C GLY A 69 -17.79 5.26 -6.67
N GLU A 70 -16.88 4.74 -5.86
CA GLU A 70 -16.86 4.89 -4.40
C GLU A 70 -15.96 6.04 -3.97
N TYR A 71 -16.25 6.59 -2.79
CA TYR A 71 -15.38 7.53 -2.11
C TYR A 71 -14.54 6.79 -1.06
N LYS A 72 -13.31 7.27 -0.87
CA LYS A 72 -12.46 6.88 0.25
C LYS A 72 -11.74 8.09 0.81
N SER A 73 -11.53 8.10 2.11
CA SER A 73 -10.70 9.11 2.76
C SER A 73 -9.33 8.54 3.08
N ILE A 74 -8.30 9.32 2.81
CA ILE A 74 -6.91 9.01 3.12
C ILE A 74 -6.52 9.93 4.28
N ILE A 75 -6.11 9.34 5.38
CA ILE A 75 -5.65 10.04 6.57
C ILE A 75 -4.14 9.87 6.68
N THR A 76 -3.43 10.98 6.81
CA THR A 76 -1.97 11.00 6.99
C THR A 76 -1.63 11.62 8.33
N LEU A 77 -0.97 10.85 9.19
CA LEU A 77 -0.54 11.28 10.51
C LEU A 77 0.82 11.98 10.45
N PRO A 78 1.18 12.83 11.43
CA PRO A 78 2.47 13.53 11.48
C PRO A 78 3.69 12.60 11.49
N ASN A 79 3.56 11.40 12.05
CA ASN A 79 4.61 10.37 12.08
C ASN A 79 4.76 9.61 10.76
N GLY A 80 3.98 9.93 9.72
CA GLY A 80 4.05 9.33 8.41
C GLY A 80 3.13 8.11 8.20
N VAL A 81 2.44 7.63 9.22
CA VAL A 81 1.41 6.58 9.05
C VAL A 81 0.30 7.11 8.14
N GLN A 82 -0.05 6.34 7.12
CA GLN A 82 -1.14 6.67 6.21
C GLN A 82 -2.14 5.52 6.16
N PHE A 83 -3.38 5.80 6.48
CA PHE A 83 -4.46 4.81 6.46
C PHE A 83 -5.69 5.32 5.71
N GLN A 84 -6.61 4.42 5.41
CA GLN A 84 -7.81 4.71 4.62
C GLN A 84 -9.06 4.41 5.43
N VAL A 85 -10.08 5.27 5.25
CA VAL A 85 -11.46 4.99 5.65
C VAL A 85 -12.27 4.73 4.39
N LEU A 86 -12.95 3.60 4.37
CA LEU A 86 -13.71 3.07 3.25
C LEU A 86 -15.17 2.84 3.71
N GLU A 87 -16.03 2.59 2.75
CA GLU A 87 -17.43 2.22 2.97
C GLU A 87 -17.62 0.78 2.47
N ASP A 88 -18.32 -0.03 3.25
CA ASP A 88 -18.70 -1.38 2.84
C ASP A 88 -20.05 -1.39 2.09
N TYR A 89 -20.48 -2.56 1.67
CA TYR A 89 -21.74 -2.74 0.94
C TYR A 89 -23.00 -2.42 1.78
N SER A 90 -22.86 -2.25 3.08
CA SER A 90 -23.94 -1.88 4.00
C SER A 90 -23.95 -0.38 4.33
N ASP A 91 -23.18 0.43 3.62
CA ASP A 91 -22.94 1.84 3.85
C ASP A 91 -22.28 2.14 5.22
N GLU A 92 -21.66 1.14 5.85
CA GLU A 92 -20.87 1.31 7.07
C GLU A 92 -19.42 1.70 6.76
N LEU A 93 -18.90 2.63 7.56
CA LEU A 93 -17.48 3.02 7.44
C LEU A 93 -16.60 2.05 8.24
N PHE A 94 -15.49 1.68 7.64
CA PHE A 94 -14.41 0.93 8.27
C PHE A 94 -13.06 1.50 7.84
N ASP A 95 -11.98 1.13 8.53
CA ASP A 95 -10.64 1.59 8.21
C ASP A 95 -9.60 0.47 8.32
N ASN A 96 -8.38 0.80 7.92
CA ASN A 96 -7.20 -0.07 8.04
C ASN A 96 -6.10 0.55 8.92
N TYR A 97 -6.47 1.32 9.95
CA TYR A 97 -5.52 2.05 10.80
C TYR A 97 -4.46 1.15 11.44
N TYR A 98 -4.87 0.03 12.04
CA TYR A 98 -3.92 -0.87 12.72
C TYR A 98 -3.03 -1.60 11.72
N ILE A 99 -3.57 -2.02 10.56
CA ILE A 99 -2.77 -2.57 9.45
C ILE A 99 -1.71 -1.55 9.04
N ALA A 100 -2.10 -0.32 8.73
CA ALA A 100 -1.19 0.74 8.28
C ALA A 100 -0.14 1.10 9.33
N LYS A 101 -0.49 1.07 10.61
CA LYS A 101 0.44 1.30 11.72
C LYS A 101 1.51 0.21 11.77
N VAL A 102 1.12 -1.06 11.63
CA VAL A 102 2.04 -2.19 11.60
C VAL A 102 2.92 -2.14 10.35
N GLU A 103 2.32 -1.94 9.17
CA GLU A 103 3.05 -1.80 7.90
C GLU A 103 4.11 -0.69 7.99
N HIS A 104 3.76 0.46 8.54
CA HIS A 104 4.67 1.58 8.71
C HIS A 104 5.82 1.25 9.68
N SER A 105 5.52 0.65 10.84
CA SER A 105 6.51 0.31 11.85
C SER A 105 7.53 -0.71 11.32
N VAL A 106 7.05 -1.82 10.77
CA VAL A 106 7.90 -2.90 10.23
C VAL A 106 8.70 -2.42 9.02
N SER A 107 8.08 -1.62 8.14
CA SER A 107 8.76 -1.06 6.97
C SER A 107 9.93 -0.14 7.37
N ASN A 108 9.74 0.68 8.39
CA ASN A 108 10.79 1.57 8.90
C ASN A 108 11.93 0.81 9.56
N GLU A 109 11.63 -0.17 10.41
CA GLU A 109 12.62 -1.02 11.07
C GLU A 109 13.43 -1.80 10.03
N THR A 110 12.75 -2.49 9.10
CA THR A 110 13.39 -3.24 8.03
C THR A 110 14.24 -2.33 7.14
N SER A 111 13.74 -1.15 6.77
CA SER A 111 14.51 -0.18 5.98
C SER A 111 15.79 0.28 6.70
N ALA A 112 15.75 0.42 8.03
CA ALA A 112 16.94 0.76 8.81
C ALA A 112 17.98 -0.36 8.77
N VAL A 113 17.56 -1.62 8.93
CA VAL A 113 18.42 -2.80 8.83
C VAL A 113 19.01 -2.93 7.43
N MET A 114 18.17 -2.77 6.38
CA MET A 114 18.61 -2.86 4.99
C MET A 114 19.67 -1.82 4.65
N ARG A 115 19.51 -0.58 5.12
CA ARG A 115 20.55 0.45 4.96
C ARG A 115 21.86 0.11 5.66
N GLY A 116 21.78 -0.56 6.81
CA GLY A 116 22.97 -1.05 7.53
C GLY A 116 23.69 -2.18 6.81
N ILE A 117 22.97 -3.05 6.10
CA ILE A 117 23.53 -4.22 5.39
C ILE A 117 24.00 -3.81 3.98
N PHE A 118 23.13 -3.24 3.16
CA PHE A 118 23.39 -2.96 1.74
C PHE A 118 23.84 -1.52 1.46
N GLY A 119 23.80 -0.66 2.47
CA GLY A 119 24.11 0.77 2.31
C GLY A 119 23.05 1.54 1.52
N GLY A 120 23.35 2.81 1.22
CA GLY A 120 22.60 3.60 0.26
C GLY A 120 21.15 3.91 0.66
N LYS A 121 20.27 3.96 -0.33
CA LYS A 121 18.86 4.33 -0.21
C LYS A 121 17.91 3.12 -0.23
N SER A 122 18.39 1.95 0.21
CA SER A 122 17.55 0.74 0.30
C SER A 122 16.29 1.01 1.11
N ARG A 123 15.16 0.53 0.60
CA ARG A 123 13.84 0.70 1.24
C ARG A 123 13.15 -0.64 1.37
N ALA A 124 12.40 -0.79 2.44
CA ALA A 124 11.50 -1.92 2.63
C ALA A 124 10.08 -1.41 2.86
N MET A 125 9.11 -2.20 2.42
CA MET A 125 7.69 -1.93 2.60
C MET A 125 6.98 -3.25 2.91
N LEU A 126 6.41 -3.37 4.10
CA LEU A 126 5.50 -4.46 4.42
C LEU A 126 4.14 -4.14 3.81
N HIS A 127 3.51 -5.13 3.22
CA HIS A 127 2.12 -5.09 2.80
C HIS A 127 1.37 -6.27 3.42
N ILE A 128 0.28 -5.98 4.12
CA ILE A 128 -0.59 -6.96 4.77
C ILE A 128 -1.87 -7.04 3.95
N GLU A 129 -2.15 -8.23 3.40
CA GLU A 129 -3.43 -8.49 2.77
C GLU A 129 -4.49 -8.71 3.84
N GLY A 130 -5.45 -7.78 3.95
CA GLY A 130 -6.49 -7.90 4.95
C GLY A 130 -7.53 -6.79 4.86
N GLY A 131 -8.72 -7.11 5.34
CA GLY A 131 -9.84 -6.20 5.46
C GLY A 131 -10.13 -5.83 6.93
N LYS A 132 -11.40 -5.52 7.19
CA LYS A 132 -11.91 -5.11 8.50
C LYS A 132 -11.55 -6.12 9.61
N ASP A 133 -11.68 -7.42 9.35
CA ASP A 133 -11.41 -8.49 10.30
C ASP A 133 -9.94 -8.57 10.74
N ILE A 134 -9.00 -8.39 9.81
CA ILE A 134 -7.56 -8.36 10.14
C ILE A 134 -7.22 -7.09 10.91
N ASN A 135 -7.79 -5.95 10.53
CA ASN A 135 -7.59 -4.69 11.23
C ASN A 135 -8.09 -4.76 12.69
N GLU A 136 -9.26 -5.36 12.94
CA GLU A 136 -9.81 -5.58 14.27
C GLU A 136 -8.91 -6.48 15.13
N LYS A 137 -8.44 -7.60 14.58
CA LYS A 137 -7.51 -8.51 15.27
C LYS A 137 -6.18 -7.83 15.61
N LEU A 138 -5.65 -6.98 14.73
CA LEU A 138 -4.45 -6.18 15.00
C LEU A 138 -4.67 -5.14 16.10
N SER A 139 -5.90 -4.65 16.28
CA SER A 139 -6.24 -3.73 17.37
C SER A 139 -6.13 -4.37 18.75
N GLU A 140 -6.40 -5.66 18.85
CA GLU A 140 -6.37 -6.46 20.08
C GLU A 140 -4.96 -6.94 20.44
N SER A 141 -4.02 -6.90 19.48
CA SER A 141 -2.68 -7.43 19.65
C SER A 141 -1.67 -6.33 20.03
N SER A 142 -0.77 -6.68 20.96
CA SER A 142 0.34 -5.81 21.35
C SER A 142 1.48 -5.77 20.32
N SER A 143 1.57 -6.77 19.43
CA SER A 143 2.62 -6.81 18.42
C SER A 143 2.22 -7.69 17.21
N TYR A 144 2.70 -7.30 16.02
CA TYR A 144 2.51 -8.07 14.79
C TYR A 144 3.08 -9.49 14.86
N ALA A 145 4.25 -9.66 15.49
CA ALA A 145 4.92 -10.95 15.63
C ALA A 145 4.09 -11.95 16.45
N ILE A 146 3.37 -11.51 17.47
CA ILE A 146 2.47 -12.37 18.24
C ILE A 146 1.27 -12.76 17.40
N LEU A 147 0.70 -11.82 16.68
CA LEU A 147 -0.51 -12.05 15.89
C LEU A 147 -0.25 -12.97 14.70
N SER A 148 0.88 -12.81 14.00
CA SER A 148 1.22 -13.62 12.84
C SER A 148 1.43 -15.10 13.17
N ARG A 149 1.77 -15.43 14.41
CA ARG A 149 1.85 -16.83 14.89
C ARG A 149 0.48 -17.46 15.13
N ASP A 150 -0.43 -16.69 15.69
CA ASP A 150 -1.74 -17.19 16.12
C ASP A 150 -2.78 -17.15 14.98
N ILE A 151 -2.60 -16.22 14.02
CA ILE A 151 -3.50 -16.00 12.91
C ILE A 151 -2.65 -15.97 11.64
N LYS A 152 -3.00 -16.84 10.67
CA LYS A 152 -2.37 -16.81 9.36
C LYS A 152 -2.71 -15.49 8.67
N ILE A 153 -1.77 -14.54 8.72
CA ILE A 153 -1.85 -13.26 8.03
C ILE A 153 -1.05 -13.37 6.73
N ASP A 154 -1.69 -13.07 5.61
CA ASP A 154 -0.99 -13.00 4.33
C ASP A 154 -0.26 -11.65 4.26
N ALA A 155 1.06 -11.70 4.31
CA ALA A 155 1.90 -10.52 4.32
C ALA A 155 3.08 -10.69 3.37
N THR A 156 3.45 -9.59 2.72
CA THR A 156 4.57 -9.54 1.79
C THR A 156 5.49 -8.37 2.11
N LEU A 157 6.76 -8.65 2.31
CA LEU A 157 7.80 -7.67 2.52
C LEU A 157 8.53 -7.40 1.19
N TYR A 158 8.30 -6.22 0.65
CA TYR A 158 8.99 -5.71 -0.54
C TYR A 158 10.26 -4.98 -0.12
N VAL A 159 11.38 -5.40 -0.67
CA VAL A 159 12.70 -4.80 -0.43
C VAL A 159 13.23 -4.25 -1.76
N ASN A 160 13.42 -2.95 -1.84
CA ASN A 160 13.99 -2.30 -3.02
C ASN A 160 15.44 -1.92 -2.77
N LEU A 161 16.34 -2.47 -3.58
CA LEU A 161 17.77 -2.15 -3.61
C LEU A 161 18.03 -1.22 -4.79
N GLU A 162 18.72 -0.09 -4.55
CA GLU A 162 19.11 0.84 -5.62
C GLU A 162 20.33 0.35 -6.43
N ASN A 163 20.82 -0.85 -6.13
CA ASN A 163 21.94 -1.47 -6.82
C ASN A 163 21.45 -2.29 -8.02
N ASP A 164 22.22 -2.31 -9.10
CA ASP A 164 21.97 -3.19 -10.24
C ASP A 164 22.52 -4.58 -9.93
N PHE A 165 21.69 -5.62 -10.09
CA PHE A 165 22.08 -7.00 -9.82
C PHE A 165 23.26 -7.45 -10.68
N MET A 166 23.26 -7.09 -11.97
CA MET A 166 24.29 -7.49 -12.94
C MET A 166 25.71 -6.98 -12.61
N PHE A 167 25.84 -5.96 -11.75
CA PHE A 167 27.13 -5.38 -11.36
C PHE A 167 27.56 -5.77 -9.94
N MET A 168 26.79 -6.63 -9.26
CA MET A 168 27.13 -7.10 -7.93
C MET A 168 28.03 -8.32 -7.96
N ASP A 169 28.99 -8.38 -7.04
CA ASP A 169 29.69 -9.61 -6.73
C ASP A 169 28.70 -10.59 -6.09
N GLU A 170 28.43 -11.72 -6.77
CA GLU A 170 27.43 -12.69 -6.37
C GLU A 170 27.70 -13.24 -4.94
N ASP A 171 28.94 -13.55 -4.62
CA ASP A 171 29.30 -14.11 -3.30
C ASP A 171 29.13 -13.05 -2.19
N ALA A 172 29.53 -11.81 -2.42
CA ALA A 172 29.32 -10.71 -1.49
C ALA A 172 27.83 -10.45 -1.29
N PHE A 173 27.05 -10.44 -2.36
CA PHE A 173 25.60 -10.26 -2.29
C PHE A 173 24.90 -11.38 -1.51
N ILE A 174 25.23 -12.66 -1.78
CA ILE A 174 24.68 -13.80 -1.06
C ILE A 174 24.96 -13.67 0.44
N LYS A 175 26.17 -13.26 0.80
CA LYS A 175 26.56 -13.04 2.20
C LYS A 175 25.75 -11.94 2.88
N GLU A 176 25.51 -10.82 2.20
CA GLU A 176 24.70 -9.73 2.75
C GLU A 176 23.20 -10.10 2.82
N CYS A 177 22.67 -10.78 1.80
CA CYS A 177 21.32 -11.33 1.85
C CYS A 177 21.15 -12.35 2.98
N SER A 178 22.13 -13.20 3.24
CA SER A 178 22.10 -14.16 4.35
C SER A 178 21.99 -13.45 5.70
N LYS A 179 22.68 -12.32 5.89
CA LYS A 179 22.52 -11.49 7.11
C LYS A 179 21.10 -10.98 7.27
N PHE A 180 20.52 -10.47 6.18
CA PHE A 180 19.17 -9.96 6.18
C PHE A 180 18.13 -11.05 6.47
N LEU A 181 18.23 -12.19 5.81
CA LEU A 181 17.34 -13.33 6.04
C LEU A 181 17.45 -13.86 7.46
N LYS A 182 18.67 -13.94 8.00
CA LYS A 182 18.89 -14.31 9.39
C LYS A 182 18.21 -13.33 10.34
N TRP A 183 18.29 -12.03 10.07
CA TRP A 183 17.58 -11.02 10.85
C TRP A 183 16.07 -11.22 10.79
N ILE A 184 15.46 -11.39 9.58
CA ILE A 184 14.02 -11.65 9.44
C ILE A 184 13.58 -12.88 10.25
N THR A 185 14.34 -13.97 10.18
CA THR A 185 14.00 -15.19 10.93
C THR A 185 14.09 -15.03 12.43
N THR A 186 14.83 -14.03 12.94
CA THR A 186 14.90 -13.70 14.37
C THR A 186 13.80 -12.75 14.84
N THR A 187 13.15 -12.01 13.91
CA THR A 187 12.08 -11.06 14.23
C THR A 187 10.69 -11.69 14.29
N ASP A 188 10.58 -12.96 13.92
CA ASP A 188 9.30 -13.69 13.81
C ASP A 188 8.29 -13.03 12.86
N TYR A 189 8.75 -12.28 11.84
CA TYR A 189 7.90 -11.74 10.81
C TYR A 189 7.52 -12.82 9.80
N ASP A 190 6.29 -13.27 9.86
CA ASP A 190 5.74 -14.28 8.95
C ASP A 190 5.30 -13.59 7.65
N SER A 191 6.23 -13.41 6.71
CA SER A 191 5.95 -12.74 5.42
C SER A 191 6.74 -13.35 4.27
N ASN A 192 6.16 -13.33 3.07
CA ASN A 192 6.94 -13.54 1.86
C ASN A 192 7.90 -12.35 1.65
N VAL A 193 9.06 -12.58 1.04
CA VAL A 193 10.05 -11.54 0.80
C VAL A 193 10.32 -11.40 -0.69
N PHE A 194 10.11 -10.20 -1.21
CA PHE A 194 10.46 -9.81 -2.58
C PHE A 194 11.60 -8.80 -2.55
N ILE A 195 12.75 -9.16 -3.12
CA ILE A 195 13.89 -8.26 -3.27
C ILE A 195 13.94 -7.82 -4.73
N THR A 196 13.79 -6.53 -4.96
CA THR A 196 13.83 -5.92 -6.29
C THR A 196 15.08 -5.06 -6.44
N PHE A 197 15.74 -5.18 -7.58
CA PHE A 197 16.94 -4.41 -7.95
C PHE A 197 16.59 -3.30 -8.93
N ASN A 198 17.48 -2.31 -9.05
CA ASN A 198 17.28 -1.16 -9.92
C ASN A 198 17.18 -1.56 -11.43
N ASP A 199 17.87 -2.61 -11.85
CA ASP A 199 17.81 -3.18 -13.19
C ASP A 199 16.56 -4.06 -13.46
N GLY A 200 15.61 -4.11 -12.50
CA GLY A 200 14.36 -4.85 -12.60
C GLY A 200 14.48 -6.34 -12.25
N TYR A 201 15.64 -6.79 -11.82
CA TYR A 201 15.79 -8.16 -11.32
C TYR A 201 15.00 -8.34 -10.02
N VAL A 202 14.39 -9.52 -9.81
CA VAL A 202 13.56 -9.82 -8.64
C VAL A 202 13.95 -11.16 -8.04
N ILE A 203 14.13 -11.21 -6.74
CA ILE A 203 14.28 -12.44 -5.96
C ILE A 203 13.03 -12.59 -5.10
N ASN A 204 12.35 -13.72 -5.22
CA ASN A 204 11.17 -14.06 -4.44
C ASN A 204 11.50 -15.20 -3.50
N ILE A 205 11.30 -15.00 -2.20
CA ILE A 205 11.51 -16.00 -1.17
C ILE A 205 10.21 -16.18 -0.40
N ARG A 206 9.66 -17.39 -0.44
CA ARG A 206 8.42 -17.71 0.24
C ARG A 206 8.67 -17.90 1.73
N TYR A 207 7.66 -17.60 2.52
CA TYR A 207 7.73 -17.74 3.98
C TYR A 207 8.10 -19.16 4.46
N ASP A 208 7.49 -20.19 3.85
CA ASP A 208 7.81 -21.58 4.16
C ASP A 208 9.26 -21.95 3.84
N GLU A 209 9.82 -21.37 2.77
CA GLU A 209 11.23 -21.48 2.41
C GLU A 209 12.12 -20.76 3.43
N LEU A 210 11.75 -19.54 3.86
CA LEU A 210 12.49 -18.78 4.88
C LEU A 210 12.70 -19.57 6.17
N ARG A 211 11.68 -20.29 6.64
CA ARG A 211 11.79 -21.13 7.85
C ARG A 211 12.67 -22.37 7.67
N MET A 212 12.76 -22.89 6.44
CA MET A 212 13.62 -24.03 6.11
C MET A 212 15.06 -23.62 5.81
N LEU A 213 15.31 -22.31 5.64
CA LEU A 213 16.59 -21.73 5.27
C LEU A 213 17.54 -21.72 6.45
N LYS A 214 18.28 -22.78 6.59
CA LYS A 214 19.44 -22.76 7.48
C LYS A 214 20.69 -22.15 6.86
N ASP A 215 20.81 -22.02 5.52
CA ASP A 215 22.06 -21.67 4.87
C ASP A 215 21.92 -20.98 3.48
N GLU A 216 23.04 -20.45 2.99
CA GLU A 216 23.31 -19.79 1.71
C GLU A 216 22.77 -20.53 0.46
N ASP A 217 22.58 -21.84 0.56
CA ASP A 217 22.15 -22.69 -0.54
C ASP A 217 20.77 -22.37 -1.11
N VAL A 218 19.91 -21.74 -0.35
CA VAL A 218 18.55 -21.41 -0.81
C VAL A 218 18.52 -20.11 -1.54
N LEU A 219 19.28 -19.10 -1.12
CA LEU A 219 19.48 -17.91 -1.95
C LEU A 219 20.02 -18.30 -3.30
N LYS A 220 21.03 -19.17 -3.32
CA LYS A 220 21.59 -19.72 -4.58
C LYS A 220 20.54 -20.45 -5.42
N ARG A 221 19.59 -21.15 -4.80
CA ARG A 221 18.47 -21.79 -5.53
C ARG A 221 17.45 -20.79 -6.05
N ALA A 222 17.03 -19.83 -5.22
CA ALA A 222 16.09 -18.78 -5.59
C ALA A 222 16.64 -17.93 -6.75
N MET A 223 17.92 -17.59 -6.71
CA MET A 223 18.62 -16.87 -7.79
C MET A 223 18.75 -17.70 -9.08
N LYS A 224 18.94 -19.03 -9.00
CA LYS A 224 19.03 -19.90 -10.18
C LYS A 224 17.69 -20.15 -10.87
N ILE A 225 16.58 -20.11 -10.16
CA ILE A 225 15.24 -20.34 -10.72
C ILE A 225 14.83 -19.20 -11.64
N GLN A 226 15.18 -17.96 -11.32
CA GLN A 226 14.81 -16.78 -12.12
C GLN A 226 15.67 -16.57 -13.37
N ASN A 227 16.87 -17.15 -13.44
CA ASN A 227 17.71 -17.12 -14.64
C ASN A 227 17.26 -18.13 -15.74
N ARG A 228 16.14 -18.83 -15.55
CA ARG A 228 15.65 -19.85 -16.51
C ARG A 228 14.36 -19.45 -17.24
N GLU A 229 13.80 -18.28 -16.96
CA GLU A 229 12.68 -17.69 -17.69
C GLU A 229 13.16 -16.50 -18.55
#